data_bb4929a20234d9c6e636129195fdcd3e
#
_entry.id   bb4929a20234d9c6e636129195fdcd3e
#
_cell.length_a   1.000
_cell.length_b   1.000
_cell.length_c   1.000
_cell.angle_alpha   90.00
_cell.angle_beta   90.00
_cell.angle_gamma   90.00
#
_symmetry.space_group_name_H-M   'P 1'
#
loop_
_entity.id
_entity.type
_entity.pdbx_description
1 polymer ?
#
loop_
_entity_poly.entity_id
_entity_poly.type
_entity_poly.pdbx_seq_one_letter_code
_entity_poly.pdbx_strand_id
1 'polypeptide(L)'
;MRLRDDRGQAVTEFALILPFLLVFLLGIVELATALNTAMTIAAATREGARVAGALVNGGGTLGCASDQSPNASTVDPLVVAAIERVLMASGAQITLADVGAIRIYKAATSGAETPDFVNQWAYQADGGPLIAGERLDFVQQTNPWPACVRNNVSPADSAGITVRYLYRGRTPLRYLIPGLASFNMTDSTVMPLNASR
;
A
#
# COMPACT_ATOMS: atom_id res chain seq x y z
N MET A 1 -69.07 0.78 11.27
CA MET A 1 -67.89 -0.08 11.36
C MET A 1 -66.77 0.60 10.54
N ARG A 2 -65.82 1.33 11.17
CA ARG A 2 -64.70 1.98 10.46
C ARG A 2 -63.65 0.91 10.25
N LEU A 3 -63.48 0.47 9.00
CA LEU A 3 -62.33 -0.32 8.60
C LEU A 3 -61.10 0.55 8.84
N ARG A 4 -60.34 0.22 9.87
CA ARG A 4 -59.04 0.83 10.13
C ARG A 4 -58.19 0.56 8.88
N ASP A 5 -57.66 1.62 8.30
CA ASP A 5 -56.82 1.54 7.11
C ASP A 5 -55.40 1.13 7.56
N ASP A 6 -55.24 -0.14 7.94
CA ASP A 6 -53.96 -0.72 8.47
C ASP A 6 -52.88 -0.74 7.39
N ARG A 7 -53.24 -0.56 6.10
CA ARG A 7 -52.32 -0.48 4.98
C ARG A 7 -51.54 0.84 4.96
N GLY A 8 -52.17 1.95 5.34
CA GLY A 8 -51.50 3.25 5.44
C GLY A 8 -50.52 3.30 6.62
N GLN A 9 -50.78 2.64 7.71
CA GLN A 9 -49.90 2.60 8.87
C GLN A 9 -48.60 1.86 8.58
N ALA A 10 -48.64 0.70 7.93
CA ALA A 10 -47.45 -0.07 7.56
C ALA A 10 -46.52 0.70 6.64
N VAL A 11 -47.09 1.48 5.69
CA VAL A 11 -46.28 2.33 4.77
C VAL A 11 -45.56 3.45 5.52
N THR A 12 -46.24 4.08 6.50
CA THR A 12 -45.61 5.16 7.29
C THR A 12 -44.54 4.61 8.23
N GLU A 13 -44.73 3.46 8.85
CA GLU A 13 -43.73 2.78 9.68
C GLU A 13 -42.48 2.41 8.83
N PHE A 14 -42.70 1.82 7.63
CA PHE A 14 -41.60 1.51 6.72
C PHE A 14 -40.86 2.77 6.28
N ALA A 15 -41.57 3.85 5.92
CA ALA A 15 -40.97 5.11 5.52
C ALA A 15 -40.08 5.74 6.61
N LEU A 16 -40.41 5.52 7.91
CA LEU A 16 -39.60 5.98 9.04
C LEU A 16 -38.33 5.12 9.22
N ILE A 17 -38.41 3.82 8.99
CA ILE A 17 -37.27 2.90 9.17
C ILE A 17 -36.32 2.94 7.98
N LEU A 18 -36.83 3.16 6.78
CA LEU A 18 -36.07 3.12 5.51
C LEU A 18 -34.79 3.99 5.53
N PRO A 19 -34.79 5.25 6.01
CA PRO A 19 -33.55 6.05 6.05
C PRO A 19 -32.47 5.44 6.94
N PHE A 20 -32.85 4.88 8.08
CA PHE A 20 -31.89 4.21 8.98
C PHE A 20 -31.31 2.95 8.33
N LEU A 21 -32.15 2.16 7.65
CA LEU A 21 -31.69 0.99 6.91
C LEU A 21 -30.72 1.37 5.79
N LEU A 22 -31.00 2.43 5.06
CA LEU A 22 -30.11 2.93 3.99
C LEU A 22 -28.76 3.39 4.56
N VAL A 23 -28.73 4.16 5.65
CA VAL A 23 -27.51 4.58 6.32
C VAL A 23 -26.68 3.37 6.77
N PHE A 24 -27.34 2.36 7.34
CA PHE A 24 -26.70 1.13 7.79
C PHE A 24 -26.09 0.34 6.62
N LEU A 25 -26.83 0.18 5.52
CA LEU A 25 -26.32 -0.48 4.30
C LEU A 25 -25.13 0.27 3.70
N LEU A 26 -25.20 1.59 3.61
CA LEU A 26 -24.07 2.41 3.13
C LEU A 26 -22.86 2.27 4.04
N GLY A 27 -23.05 2.14 5.36
CA GLY A 27 -21.99 1.90 6.33
C GLY A 27 -21.29 0.55 6.10
N ILE A 28 -22.05 -0.51 5.82
CA ILE A 28 -21.48 -1.83 5.48
C ILE A 28 -20.64 -1.74 4.19
N VAL A 29 -21.16 -1.08 3.16
CA VAL A 29 -20.42 -0.90 1.89
C VAL A 29 -19.13 -0.12 2.11
N GLU A 30 -19.17 0.97 2.89
CA GLU A 30 -17.98 1.77 3.21
C GLU A 30 -16.94 0.95 3.96
N LEU A 31 -17.35 0.18 4.97
CA LEU A 31 -16.46 -0.70 5.71
C LEU A 31 -15.83 -1.78 4.82
N ALA A 32 -16.64 -2.40 3.96
CA ALA A 32 -16.16 -3.42 3.04
C ALA A 32 -15.10 -2.87 2.06
N THR A 33 -15.33 -1.67 1.52
CA THR A 33 -14.35 -1.01 0.63
C THR A 33 -13.08 -0.62 1.36
N ALA A 34 -13.17 -0.12 2.58
CA ALA A 34 -12.01 0.22 3.41
C ALA A 34 -11.18 -1.04 3.76
N LEU A 35 -11.83 -2.14 4.13
CA LEU A 35 -11.15 -3.42 4.40
C LEU A 35 -10.47 -3.98 3.15
N ASN A 36 -11.13 -3.94 1.99
CA ASN A 36 -10.52 -4.37 0.73
C ASN A 36 -9.28 -3.53 0.39
N THR A 37 -9.35 -2.21 0.58
CA THR A 37 -8.20 -1.31 0.40
C THR A 37 -7.06 -1.67 1.35
N ALA A 38 -7.33 -1.90 2.64
CA ALA A 38 -6.32 -2.29 3.62
C ALA A 38 -5.65 -3.62 3.26
N MET A 39 -6.42 -4.63 2.82
CA MET A 39 -5.89 -5.91 2.37
C MET A 39 -5.01 -5.77 1.13
N THR A 40 -5.38 -4.90 0.18
CA THR A 40 -4.58 -4.63 -1.02
C THR A 40 -3.25 -3.98 -0.66
N ILE A 41 -3.24 -2.99 0.25
CA ILE A 41 -2.02 -2.35 0.73
C ILE A 41 -1.13 -3.37 1.43
N ALA A 42 -1.69 -4.23 2.29
CA ALA A 42 -0.95 -5.28 2.97
C ALA A 42 -0.38 -6.35 2.00
N ALA A 43 -1.07 -6.65 0.92
CA ALA A 43 -0.56 -7.52 -0.14
C ALA A 43 0.59 -6.85 -0.91
N ALA A 44 0.48 -5.55 -1.19
CA ALA A 44 1.51 -4.78 -1.88
C ALA A 44 2.81 -4.67 -1.06
N THR A 45 2.72 -4.41 0.26
CA THR A 45 3.90 -4.37 1.13
C THR A 45 4.59 -5.72 1.23
N ARG A 46 3.83 -6.82 1.32
CA ARG A 46 4.40 -8.18 1.35
C ARG A 46 5.10 -8.53 0.04
N GLU A 47 4.49 -8.22 -1.10
CA GLU A 47 5.10 -8.48 -2.40
C GLU A 47 6.36 -7.63 -2.60
N GLY A 48 6.32 -6.34 -2.23
CA GLY A 48 7.49 -5.48 -2.24
C GLY A 48 8.61 -6.02 -1.35
N ALA A 49 8.31 -6.45 -0.12
CA ALA A 49 9.30 -7.02 0.80
C ALA A 49 9.88 -8.34 0.26
N ARG A 50 9.03 -9.20 -0.35
CA ARG A 50 9.48 -10.45 -1.00
C ARG A 50 10.48 -10.18 -2.12
N VAL A 51 10.18 -9.20 -2.97
CA VAL A 51 11.08 -8.81 -4.07
C VAL A 51 12.36 -8.20 -3.52
N ALA A 52 12.27 -7.30 -2.54
CA ALA A 52 13.43 -6.70 -1.89
C ALA A 52 14.36 -7.73 -1.25
N GLY A 53 13.79 -8.75 -0.60
CA GLY A 53 14.55 -9.85 0.00
C GLY A 53 15.19 -10.79 -1.03
N ALA A 54 14.56 -10.94 -2.20
CA ALA A 54 15.04 -11.85 -3.24
C ALA A 54 16.10 -11.23 -4.17
N LEU A 55 16.06 -9.91 -4.37
CA LEU A 55 16.97 -9.19 -5.28
C LEU A 55 18.30 -8.84 -4.61
N VAL A 56 18.96 -9.84 -4.02
CA VAL A 56 20.28 -9.70 -3.44
C VAL A 56 21.23 -10.69 -4.08
N ASN A 57 22.43 -10.23 -4.42
CA ASN A 57 23.49 -11.11 -4.91
C ASN A 57 24.05 -11.93 -3.76
N GLY A 58 24.20 -13.23 -4.03
CA GLY A 58 24.81 -14.13 -3.09
C GLY A 58 26.26 -13.71 -2.72
N GLY A 59 26.58 -13.58 -1.43
CA GLY A 59 27.97 -13.52 -0.97
C GLY A 59 28.54 -12.13 -0.74
N GLY A 60 27.84 -11.22 -0.11
CA GLY A 60 28.42 -9.95 0.32
C GLY A 60 27.51 -8.74 0.04
N THR A 61 28.06 -7.57 0.24
CA THR A 61 27.37 -6.32 -0.14
C THR A 61 27.27 -6.25 -1.66
N LEU A 62 26.09 -5.83 -2.17
CA LEU A 62 25.82 -5.75 -3.62
C LEU A 62 26.80 -4.89 -4.41
N GLY A 63 27.58 -4.06 -3.82
CA GLY A 63 28.45 -3.10 -4.52
C GLY A 63 27.66 -2.17 -5.45
N CYS A 64 28.28 -1.07 -5.85
CA CYS A 64 27.64 -0.03 -6.65
C CYS A 64 28.08 -0.06 -8.13
N ALA A 65 28.76 -1.13 -8.59
CA ALA A 65 29.21 -1.26 -9.97
C ALA A 65 28.03 -1.55 -10.91
N SER A 66 28.03 -0.94 -12.08
CA SER A 66 26.94 -1.06 -13.05
C SER A 66 26.84 -2.42 -13.75
N ASP A 67 27.91 -3.20 -13.69
CA ASP A 67 28.03 -4.55 -14.28
C ASP A 67 27.54 -5.68 -13.37
N GLN A 68 27.13 -5.37 -12.14
CA GLN A 68 26.59 -6.36 -11.24
C GLN A 68 25.16 -6.79 -11.60
N SER A 69 24.84 -8.06 -11.34
CA SER A 69 23.50 -8.61 -11.53
C SER A 69 22.94 -9.17 -10.20
N PRO A 70 21.77 -8.66 -9.71
CA PRO A 70 21.05 -7.52 -10.29
C PRO A 70 21.83 -6.22 -10.16
N ASN A 71 21.64 -5.30 -11.12
CA ASN A 71 22.22 -3.97 -11.01
C ASN A 71 21.56 -3.23 -9.83
N ALA A 72 22.38 -2.69 -8.93
CA ALA A 72 21.91 -2.04 -7.71
C ALA A 72 20.93 -0.88 -7.98
N SER A 73 21.08 -0.17 -9.10
CA SER A 73 20.20 0.93 -9.49
C SER A 73 18.80 0.46 -9.91
N THR A 74 18.62 -0.82 -10.24
CA THR A 74 17.34 -1.38 -10.68
C THR A 74 16.59 -2.09 -9.56
N VAL A 75 17.22 -2.36 -8.42
CA VAL A 75 16.61 -3.13 -7.31
C VAL A 75 15.38 -2.42 -6.76
N ASP A 76 15.53 -1.18 -6.30
CA ASP A 76 14.41 -0.42 -5.73
C ASP A 76 13.31 -0.13 -6.77
N PRO A 77 13.62 0.26 -8.03
CA PRO A 77 12.61 0.32 -9.07
C PRO A 77 11.83 -0.97 -9.28
N LEU A 78 12.48 -2.15 -9.24
CA LEU A 78 11.80 -3.44 -9.34
C LEU A 78 10.89 -3.74 -8.14
N VAL A 79 11.32 -3.35 -6.93
CA VAL A 79 10.49 -3.44 -5.72
C VAL A 79 9.24 -2.56 -5.87
N VAL A 80 9.40 -1.32 -6.31
CA VAL A 80 8.28 -0.39 -6.52
C VAL A 80 7.36 -0.88 -7.64
N ALA A 81 7.91 -1.40 -8.73
CA ALA A 81 7.11 -2.01 -9.81
C ALA A 81 6.25 -3.18 -9.31
N ALA A 82 6.79 -4.01 -8.42
CA ALA A 82 6.03 -5.11 -7.82
C ALA A 82 4.90 -4.60 -6.92
N ILE A 83 5.14 -3.56 -6.13
CA ILE A 83 4.13 -2.90 -5.30
C ILE A 83 3.03 -2.30 -6.18
N GLU A 84 3.41 -1.51 -7.18
CA GLU A 84 2.49 -0.83 -8.10
C GLU A 84 1.58 -1.83 -8.82
N ARG A 85 2.14 -2.94 -9.31
CA ARG A 85 1.38 -4.02 -9.94
C ARG A 85 0.29 -4.57 -9.02
N VAL A 86 0.56 -4.74 -7.73
CA VAL A 86 -0.44 -5.21 -6.75
C VAL A 86 -1.48 -4.12 -6.50
N LEU A 87 -1.07 -2.87 -6.36
CA LEU A 87 -1.98 -1.74 -6.16
C LEU A 87 -2.93 -1.52 -7.36
N MET A 88 -2.46 -1.84 -8.58
CA MET A 88 -3.25 -1.72 -9.82
C MET A 88 -3.96 -3.02 -10.22
N ALA A 89 -3.85 -4.10 -9.43
CA ALA A 89 -4.46 -5.38 -9.75
C ALA A 89 -5.97 -5.26 -9.93
N SER A 90 -6.53 -6.11 -10.81
CA SER A 90 -7.97 -6.15 -11.05
C SER A 90 -8.73 -6.40 -9.74
N GLY A 91 -9.69 -5.53 -9.43
CA GLY A 91 -10.45 -5.54 -8.17
C GLY A 91 -9.83 -4.72 -7.04
N ALA A 92 -8.58 -4.26 -7.18
CA ALA A 92 -8.03 -3.28 -6.26
C ALA A 92 -8.80 -1.96 -6.38
N GLN A 93 -9.21 -1.44 -5.23
CA GLN A 93 -9.92 -0.15 -5.20
C GLN A 93 -8.96 0.96 -4.73
N ILE A 94 -7.78 1.00 -5.35
CA ILE A 94 -6.72 1.96 -5.04
C ILE A 94 -6.69 3.06 -6.12
N THR A 95 -6.52 4.29 -5.67
CA THR A 95 -6.15 5.43 -6.53
C THR A 95 -4.69 5.73 -6.25
N LEU A 96 -3.79 5.52 -7.23
CA LEU A 96 -2.34 5.69 -7.02
C LEU A 96 -1.98 7.09 -6.54
N ALA A 97 -2.71 8.12 -6.99
CA ALA A 97 -2.51 9.50 -6.54
C ALA A 97 -2.76 9.72 -5.03
N ASP A 98 -3.50 8.82 -4.38
CA ASP A 98 -3.73 8.83 -2.94
C ASP A 98 -2.68 8.03 -2.16
N VAL A 99 -1.71 7.40 -2.85
CA VAL A 99 -0.52 6.80 -2.22
C VAL A 99 0.43 7.92 -1.83
N GLY A 100 0.47 8.26 -0.56
CA GLY A 100 1.27 9.37 -0.05
C GLY A 100 2.78 9.10 -0.09
N ALA A 101 3.20 7.86 0.15
CA ALA A 101 4.59 7.44 0.02
C ALA A 101 4.72 5.91 0.00
N ILE A 102 5.71 5.43 -0.76
CA ILE A 102 6.29 4.08 -0.63
C ILE A 102 7.68 4.28 -0.02
N ARG A 103 7.98 3.55 1.06
CA ARG A 103 9.25 3.65 1.79
C ARG A 103 9.92 2.29 1.82
N ILE A 104 11.18 2.25 1.40
CA ILE A 104 12.07 1.08 1.46
C ILE A 104 13.15 1.43 2.47
N TYR A 105 13.26 0.66 3.55
CA TYR A 105 14.13 1.03 4.65
C TYR A 105 14.87 -0.15 5.26
N LYS A 106 15.99 0.14 5.92
CA LYS A 106 16.67 -0.81 6.79
C LYS A 106 15.85 -0.97 8.07
N ALA A 107 15.38 -2.17 8.32
CA ALA A 107 14.64 -2.47 9.53
C ALA A 107 15.58 -2.71 10.73
N ALA A 108 15.26 -2.09 11.85
CA ALA A 108 15.85 -2.44 13.14
C ALA A 108 15.35 -3.82 13.59
N THR A 109 15.93 -4.36 14.65
CA THR A 109 15.49 -5.64 15.26
C THR A 109 14.04 -5.65 15.72
N SER A 110 13.49 -4.48 16.02
CA SER A 110 12.06 -4.28 16.34
C SER A 110 11.15 -4.26 15.10
N GLY A 111 11.71 -4.27 13.89
CA GLY A 111 10.98 -4.06 12.63
C GLY A 111 10.76 -2.58 12.27
N ALA A 112 11.11 -1.65 13.17
CA ALA A 112 10.95 -0.23 12.91
C ALA A 112 11.94 0.30 11.86
N GLU A 113 11.62 1.43 11.23
CA GLU A 113 12.51 2.13 10.33
C GLU A 113 13.77 2.60 11.08
N THR A 114 14.95 2.28 10.57
CA THR A 114 16.19 2.87 11.08
C THR A 114 16.33 4.27 10.51
N PRO A 115 16.47 5.32 11.34
CA PRO A 115 16.72 6.68 10.88
C PRO A 115 17.88 6.72 9.88
N ASP A 116 17.85 7.63 8.93
CA ASP A 116 18.86 7.85 7.87
C ASP A 116 19.05 6.68 6.86
N PHE A 117 18.27 5.59 6.98
CA PHE A 117 18.30 4.47 6.04
C PHE A 117 16.91 4.22 5.42
N VAL A 118 16.27 5.28 4.93
CA VAL A 118 14.91 5.23 4.38
C VAL A 118 14.87 5.85 2.98
N ASN A 119 14.75 5.00 1.97
CA ASN A 119 14.51 5.43 0.59
C ASN A 119 13.02 5.72 0.41
N GLN A 120 12.68 6.89 -0.09
CA GLN A 120 11.30 7.33 -0.25
C GLN A 120 10.96 7.53 -1.72
N TRP A 121 9.77 7.04 -2.09
CA TRP A 121 9.17 7.20 -3.41
C TRP A 121 7.82 7.91 -3.27
N ALA A 122 7.56 8.85 -4.16
CA ALA A 122 6.31 9.61 -4.20
C ALA A 122 5.61 9.41 -5.55
N TYR A 123 4.29 9.50 -5.55
CA TYR A 123 3.49 9.39 -6.76
C TYR A 123 3.77 10.56 -7.71
N GLN A 124 4.03 10.22 -8.96
CA GLN A 124 4.10 11.13 -10.09
C GLN A 124 3.76 10.32 -11.35
N ALA A 125 2.60 10.53 -11.91
CA ALA A 125 2.13 9.78 -13.08
C ALA A 125 3.17 9.78 -14.19
N ASP A 126 3.53 8.60 -14.68
CA ASP A 126 4.54 8.36 -15.71
C ASP A 126 5.91 9.03 -15.44
N GLY A 127 6.18 9.41 -14.19
CA GLY A 127 7.40 10.15 -13.83
C GLY A 127 8.59 9.26 -13.47
N GLY A 128 8.34 8.00 -13.17
CA GLY A 128 9.35 7.07 -12.68
C GLY A 128 10.21 6.42 -13.75
N PRO A 129 11.12 5.52 -13.36
CA PRO A 129 11.97 4.78 -14.29
C PRO A 129 11.17 3.79 -15.15
N LEU A 130 11.73 3.45 -16.32
CA LEU A 130 11.17 2.45 -17.23
C LEU A 130 11.59 1.05 -16.75
N ILE A 131 10.62 0.19 -16.42
CA ILE A 131 10.83 -1.19 -15.99
C ILE A 131 10.03 -2.14 -16.88
N ALA A 132 10.70 -3.08 -17.51
CA ALA A 132 10.10 -4.06 -18.42
C ALA A 132 9.18 -3.46 -19.51
N GLY A 133 9.50 -2.26 -19.98
CA GLY A 133 8.74 -1.56 -21.02
C GLY A 133 7.60 -0.67 -20.50
N GLU A 134 7.35 -0.69 -19.20
CA GLU A 134 6.34 0.17 -18.54
C GLU A 134 7.03 1.23 -17.68
N ARG A 135 6.49 2.43 -17.66
CA ARG A 135 6.99 3.53 -16.85
C ARG A 135 6.27 3.52 -15.52
N LEU A 136 7.02 3.59 -14.42
CA LEU A 136 6.44 3.63 -13.09
C LEU A 136 5.77 4.98 -12.81
N ASP A 137 4.71 4.93 -12.02
CA ASP A 137 3.99 6.10 -11.49
C ASP A 137 4.60 6.64 -10.17
N PHE A 138 5.79 6.18 -9.82
CA PHE A 138 6.50 6.61 -8.61
C PHE A 138 7.93 7.04 -8.93
N VAL A 139 8.32 8.17 -8.33
CA VAL A 139 9.65 8.77 -8.46
C VAL A 139 10.39 8.70 -7.14
N GLN A 140 11.66 8.30 -7.21
CA GLN A 140 12.52 8.30 -6.04
C GLN A 140 12.81 9.73 -5.57
N GLN A 141 12.46 10.04 -4.33
CA GLN A 141 12.71 11.33 -3.70
C GLN A 141 14.01 11.33 -2.93
N THR A 142 14.29 10.24 -2.21
CA THR A 142 15.51 10.07 -1.41
C THR A 142 16.05 8.66 -1.56
N ASN A 143 17.38 8.49 -1.45
CA ASN A 143 18.04 7.20 -1.53
C ASN A 143 19.26 7.11 -0.58
N PRO A 144 19.08 7.32 0.73
CA PRO A 144 20.19 7.22 1.68
C PRO A 144 20.63 5.77 1.95
N TRP A 145 19.82 4.78 1.58
CA TRP A 145 20.14 3.35 1.69
C TRP A 145 20.07 2.64 0.33
N PRO A 146 20.98 2.94 -0.60
CA PRO A 146 20.97 2.32 -1.92
C PRO A 146 21.22 0.81 -1.82
N ALA A 147 20.69 0.06 -2.76
CA ALA A 147 20.79 -1.40 -2.74
C ALA A 147 22.22 -1.94 -2.65
N CYS A 148 23.19 -1.19 -3.21
CA CYS A 148 24.60 -1.58 -3.21
C CYS A 148 25.31 -1.54 -1.84
N VAL A 149 24.72 -0.87 -0.84
CA VAL A 149 25.29 -0.86 0.53
C VAL A 149 24.56 -1.81 1.49
N ARG A 150 23.56 -2.54 0.98
CA ARG A 150 22.80 -3.51 1.79
C ARG A 150 23.62 -4.75 2.03
N ASN A 151 23.68 -5.16 3.31
CA ASN A 151 24.42 -6.35 3.69
C ASN A 151 23.52 -7.60 3.62
N ASN A 152 23.91 -8.57 2.81
CA ASN A 152 23.26 -9.87 2.70
C ASN A 152 24.10 -11.03 3.25
N VAL A 153 25.23 -10.73 3.91
CA VAL A 153 26.04 -11.71 4.64
C VAL A 153 25.63 -11.70 6.11
N SER A 154 25.68 -12.87 6.77
CA SER A 154 25.29 -13.00 8.18
C SER A 154 26.18 -12.13 9.10
N PRO A 155 25.58 -11.30 9.98
CA PRO A 155 24.14 -11.01 10.11
C PRO A 155 23.65 -10.12 8.98
N ALA A 156 22.71 -10.65 8.17
CA ALA A 156 22.16 -9.92 7.04
C ALA A 156 21.25 -8.77 7.50
N ASP A 157 21.18 -7.71 6.69
CA ASP A 157 20.21 -6.64 6.88
C ASP A 157 18.79 -7.17 6.65
N SER A 158 17.80 -6.47 7.20
CA SER A 158 16.38 -6.69 6.90
C SER A 158 15.83 -5.48 6.19
N ALA A 159 15.14 -5.72 5.06
CA ALA A 159 14.45 -4.69 4.32
C ALA A 159 13.00 -4.59 4.79
N GLY A 160 12.58 -3.40 5.14
CA GLY A 160 11.21 -3.07 5.43
C GLY A 160 10.59 -2.26 4.29
N ILE A 161 9.32 -2.54 4.00
CA ILE A 161 8.50 -1.81 3.03
C ILE A 161 7.32 -1.23 3.77
N THR A 162 7.13 0.08 3.66
CA THR A 162 5.94 0.77 4.17
C THR A 162 5.21 1.45 3.02
N VAL A 163 3.89 1.23 2.93
CA VAL A 163 3.00 1.97 2.03
C VAL A 163 2.05 2.82 2.86
N ARG A 164 2.01 4.12 2.58
CA ARG A 164 1.08 5.07 3.18
C ARG A 164 0.04 5.47 2.15
N TYR A 165 -1.21 5.37 2.50
CA TYR A 165 -2.34 5.63 1.63
C TYR A 165 -3.38 6.52 2.31
N LEU A 166 -3.88 7.52 1.59
CA LEU A 166 -5.00 8.33 2.04
C LEU A 166 -6.30 7.71 1.52
N TYR A 167 -6.99 6.95 2.39
CA TYR A 167 -8.31 6.46 2.05
C TYR A 167 -9.30 7.61 1.98
N ARG A 168 -10.09 7.64 0.92
CA ARG A 168 -11.21 8.60 0.75
C ARG A 168 -12.52 7.83 0.73
N GLY A 169 -13.44 8.21 1.61
CA GLY A 169 -14.78 7.63 1.68
C GLY A 169 -15.46 7.62 0.32
N ARG A 170 -16.06 6.49 -0.06
CA ARG A 170 -16.67 6.28 -1.38
C ARG A 170 -18.18 6.42 -1.40
N THR A 171 -18.80 6.28 -0.23
CA THR A 171 -20.25 6.42 -0.08
C THR A 171 -20.64 7.86 0.26
N PRO A 172 -21.91 8.24 0.07
CA PRO A 172 -22.43 9.53 0.50
C PRO A 172 -22.27 9.81 2.01
N LEU A 173 -22.01 8.78 2.82
CA LEU A 173 -21.79 8.93 4.27
C LEU A 173 -20.61 9.85 4.60
N ARG A 174 -19.62 9.98 3.71
CA ARG A 174 -18.50 10.91 3.88
C ARG A 174 -18.93 12.37 4.08
N TYR A 175 -20.13 12.76 3.59
CA TYR A 175 -20.68 14.09 3.75
C TYR A 175 -21.46 14.24 5.07
N LEU A 176 -21.90 13.14 5.66
CA LEU A 176 -22.65 13.11 6.90
C LEU A 176 -21.76 12.90 8.12
N ILE A 177 -20.68 12.14 7.95
CA ILE A 177 -19.76 11.75 9.03
C ILE A 177 -18.34 12.20 8.63
N PRO A 178 -17.84 13.33 9.17
CA PRO A 178 -16.53 13.88 8.77
C PRO A 178 -15.36 12.90 8.92
N GLY A 179 -15.38 12.03 9.94
CA GLY A 179 -14.35 11.01 10.16
C GLY A 179 -14.29 9.92 9.08
N LEU A 180 -15.33 9.77 8.26
CA LEU A 180 -15.35 8.86 7.11
C LEU A 180 -14.97 9.54 5.79
N ALA A 181 -14.77 10.85 5.80
CA ALA A 181 -14.41 11.58 4.59
C ALA A 181 -13.03 11.15 4.06
N SER A 182 -12.05 11.08 4.94
CA SER A 182 -10.71 10.55 4.63
C SER A 182 -9.96 10.18 5.90
N PHE A 183 -9.09 9.17 5.81
CA PHE A 183 -8.15 8.79 6.87
C PHE A 183 -6.92 8.09 6.31
N ASN A 184 -5.81 8.17 7.04
CA ASN A 184 -4.57 7.55 6.62
C ASN A 184 -4.56 6.06 6.96
N MET A 185 -4.22 5.24 5.99
CA MET A 185 -3.89 3.82 6.14
C MET A 185 -2.39 3.66 5.97
N THR A 186 -1.79 2.81 6.78
CA THR A 186 -0.37 2.48 6.68
C THR A 186 -0.21 0.99 6.95
N ASP A 187 0.53 0.33 6.10
CA ASP A 187 0.96 -1.05 6.33
C ASP A 187 2.46 -1.15 6.13
N SER A 188 3.10 -2.07 6.86
CA SER A 188 4.52 -2.32 6.74
C SER A 188 4.83 -3.81 6.87
N THR A 189 5.75 -4.28 6.03
CA THR A 189 6.24 -5.66 6.04
C THR A 189 7.77 -5.64 6.04
N VAL A 190 8.39 -6.48 6.87
CA VAL A 190 9.83 -6.63 6.97
C VAL A 190 10.21 -8.04 6.55
N MET A 191 11.25 -8.15 5.72
CA MET A 191 11.89 -9.41 5.35
C MET A 191 13.41 -9.31 5.45
N PRO A 192 14.09 -10.36 5.94
CA PRO A 192 15.54 -10.43 5.87
C PRO A 192 15.98 -10.49 4.41
N LEU A 193 17.09 -9.86 4.10
CA LEU A 193 17.77 -10.06 2.82
C LEU A 193 18.26 -11.51 2.78
N ASN A 194 18.03 -12.18 1.64
CA ASN A 194 18.48 -13.56 1.49
C ASN A 194 20.01 -13.61 1.62
N ALA A 195 20.47 -14.16 2.74
CA ALA A 195 21.87 -14.47 2.88
C ALA A 195 22.22 -15.55 1.86
N SER A 196 23.20 -15.29 1.04
CA SER A 196 23.80 -16.35 0.23
C SER A 196 24.45 -17.37 1.16
N ARG A 197 24.24 -18.62 0.87
CA ARG A 197 25.01 -19.73 1.43
C ARG A 197 26.42 -19.79 0.84
#